data_4a7fd95eb0e49e5713c01dcb80c9c0aa
#
_entry.id   4a7fd95eb0e49e5713c01dcb80c9c0aa
#
_cell.length_a   1.000
_cell.length_b   1.000
_cell.length_c   1.000
_cell.angle_alpha   90.00
_cell.angle_beta   90.00
_cell.angle_gamma   90.00
#
_symmetry.space_group_name_H-M   'P 1'
#
loop_
_entity.id
_entity.type
_entity.pdbx_description
1 polymer ?
#
loop_
_entity_poly.entity_id
_entity_poly.type
_entity_poly.pdbx_seq_one_letter_code
_entity_poly.pdbx_strand_id
1 'polypeptide(L)'
;MSTVDWQILVLSLGAVAGYGVWQSRNHKGFDEYVLASRSLPWYQIGLSVMATQASAITFIAAPGQAYSDGMRFIQFYLGLPLAVIVLCVSFVPGFTRLRVYTAYEYLEQRFNPGTRMLTVILFLFLRAISTAVSLYAPALIISYLLHIPISLVTVLTGLTVIGYTISGGTRAVSSSQMLQMFIIFGAMGLAAYQIIHLLPPGVGFSEAMHVSSAMEKLNALDLSLNLKAPYTVWGGLIGGFFLQLSYFGTDQSQVGRYLTGKSAREGQLGLIFNGFIKIPMQFMILLTGVLVFAFFQFNEPPAWFREDSLLKVRASAQAGALATLEAERHRLFTAKKAVAMRYITALNNGNKGLAAVMRPQLFSYHRLSDENSLNIGKLIQRNDPSTKDNDSNYVFLSFVLRYLPKGTVGIILAMVFLAGMGSVASAYNSMSSCTVIDIYKRWVNKEASDSHYLKASRLFTLFWGLVCILFALYAGRFGNLLEAVNRLGSLFYGTILGVFLCGFYVKWIRGPAVFTAAIVAQLCVLILYRLDLVHYLWLNAAGALIVVIVAFVGQRLIFKKVTDFKISAP
;
A
#
# COMPACT_ATOMS: atom_id res chain seq x y z
N MET A 1 15.50 21.86 -2.47
CA MET A 1 16.41 20.97 -1.74
C MET A 1 17.81 21.56 -1.67
N SER A 2 18.47 21.41 -0.54
CA SER A 2 19.88 21.81 -0.37
C SER A 2 20.84 20.72 -0.91
N THR A 3 22.13 21.10 -1.09
CA THR A 3 23.17 20.12 -1.47
C THR A 3 23.28 18.99 -0.44
N VAL A 4 23.08 19.28 0.85
CA VAL A 4 23.09 18.30 1.94
C VAL A 4 21.95 17.28 1.77
N ASP A 5 20.75 17.72 1.39
CA ASP A 5 19.61 16.82 1.18
C ASP A 5 19.89 15.83 0.04
N TRP A 6 20.48 16.32 -1.06
CA TRP A 6 20.87 15.47 -2.19
C TRP A 6 21.96 14.46 -1.81
N GLN A 7 22.96 14.91 -1.05
CA GLN A 7 24.02 14.01 -0.56
C GLN A 7 23.44 12.89 0.31
N ILE A 8 22.58 13.22 1.27
CA ILE A 8 21.93 12.24 2.15
C ILE A 8 21.07 11.27 1.34
N LEU A 9 20.28 11.77 0.40
CA LEU A 9 19.45 10.95 -0.47
C LEU A 9 20.30 9.95 -1.27
N VAL A 10 21.30 10.43 -1.99
CA VAL A 10 22.16 9.59 -2.85
C VAL A 10 22.96 8.59 -2.02
N LEU A 11 23.54 9.01 -0.89
CA LEU A 11 24.29 8.13 0.00
C LEU A 11 23.39 7.03 0.59
N SER A 12 22.19 7.38 1.04
CA SER A 12 21.25 6.39 1.59
C SER A 12 20.83 5.35 0.54
N LEU A 13 20.47 5.80 -0.67
CA LEU A 13 20.11 4.91 -1.78
C LEU A 13 21.30 4.05 -2.20
N GLY A 14 22.49 4.66 -2.34
CA GLY A 14 23.72 3.96 -2.70
C GLY A 14 24.17 2.93 -1.66
N ALA A 15 24.06 3.25 -0.36
CA ALA A 15 24.39 2.33 0.73
C ALA A 15 23.47 1.10 0.73
N VAL A 16 22.15 1.30 0.58
CA VAL A 16 21.18 0.19 0.56
C VAL A 16 21.33 -0.66 -0.70
N ALA A 17 21.49 -0.04 -1.87
CA ALA A 17 21.71 -0.76 -3.13
C ALA A 17 23.04 -1.53 -3.09
N GLY A 18 24.12 -0.89 -2.62
CA GLY A 18 25.45 -1.49 -2.46
C GLY A 18 25.43 -2.67 -1.49
N TYR A 19 24.73 -2.53 -0.36
CA TYR A 19 24.54 -3.62 0.61
C TYR A 19 23.79 -4.81 -0.01
N GLY A 20 22.73 -4.56 -0.77
CA GLY A 20 21.99 -5.59 -1.48
C GLY A 20 22.86 -6.34 -2.50
N VAL A 21 23.63 -5.62 -3.32
CA VAL A 21 24.58 -6.20 -4.28
C VAL A 21 25.69 -6.98 -3.58
N TRP A 22 26.25 -6.45 -2.48
CA TRP A 22 27.27 -7.15 -1.69
C TRP A 22 26.77 -8.48 -1.14
N GLN A 23 25.55 -8.50 -0.62
CA GLN A 23 24.91 -9.72 -0.12
C GLN A 23 24.62 -10.76 -1.21
N SER A 24 24.54 -10.36 -2.48
CA SER A 24 24.24 -11.26 -3.61
C SER A 24 25.46 -11.86 -4.30
N ARG A 25 26.69 -11.37 -4.02
CA ARG A 25 27.92 -11.73 -4.78
C ARG A 25 28.29 -13.20 -4.76
N ASN A 26 27.93 -13.95 -3.70
CA ASN A 26 28.36 -15.33 -3.52
C ASN A 26 27.30 -16.38 -3.90
N HIS A 27 26.22 -15.98 -4.57
CA HIS A 27 25.04 -16.80 -4.74
C HIS A 27 24.82 -17.21 -6.20
N LYS A 28 24.81 -18.52 -6.48
CA LYS A 28 24.86 -19.04 -7.85
C LYS A 28 23.70 -19.99 -8.24
N GLY A 29 22.78 -20.32 -7.31
CA GLY A 29 21.72 -21.29 -7.54
C GLY A 29 20.33 -20.68 -7.75
N PHE A 30 19.44 -21.40 -8.46
CA PHE A 30 18.06 -21.00 -8.68
C PHE A 30 17.26 -20.96 -7.35
N ASP A 31 17.42 -21.97 -6.48
CA ASP A 31 16.75 -22.02 -5.16
C ASP A 31 17.14 -20.83 -4.28
N GLU A 32 18.40 -20.43 -4.32
CA GLU A 32 18.86 -19.27 -3.58
C GLU A 32 18.29 -17.95 -4.13
N TYR A 33 18.20 -17.84 -5.44
CA TYR A 33 17.63 -16.67 -6.09
C TYR A 33 16.14 -16.49 -5.75
N VAL A 34 15.36 -17.59 -5.67
CA VAL A 34 13.92 -17.55 -5.44
C VAL A 34 13.57 -17.57 -3.94
N LEU A 35 14.19 -18.45 -3.14
CA LEU A 35 13.84 -18.70 -1.74
C LEU A 35 14.96 -18.43 -0.74
N ALA A 36 16.05 -17.77 -1.14
CA ALA A 36 17.22 -17.52 -0.26
C ALA A 36 17.72 -18.80 0.46
N SER A 37 17.65 -19.96 -0.24
CA SER A 37 17.97 -21.29 0.31
C SER A 37 17.25 -21.61 1.62
N ARG A 38 16.09 -21.01 1.87
CA ARG A 38 15.28 -21.17 3.11
C ARG A 38 16.12 -20.98 4.39
N SER A 39 16.89 -19.89 4.43
CA SER A 39 17.90 -19.69 5.50
C SER A 39 17.63 -18.48 6.39
N LEU A 40 16.57 -17.69 6.09
CA LEU A 40 16.35 -16.42 6.77
C LEU A 40 15.73 -16.61 8.17
N PRO A 41 16.17 -15.82 9.17
CA PRO A 41 15.59 -15.80 10.50
C PRO A 41 14.28 -14.98 10.54
N TRP A 42 13.44 -15.23 11.53
CA TRP A 42 12.10 -14.65 11.67
C TRP A 42 12.06 -13.11 11.66
N TYR A 43 13.02 -12.44 12.28
CA TYR A 43 13.06 -10.98 12.34
C TYR A 43 13.35 -10.37 10.96
N GLN A 44 14.21 -11.00 10.17
CA GLN A 44 14.48 -10.56 8.79
C GLN A 44 13.28 -10.83 7.89
N ILE A 45 12.59 -11.96 8.08
CA ILE A 45 11.33 -12.28 7.39
C ILE A 45 10.29 -11.21 7.73
N GLY A 46 10.07 -10.92 9.01
CA GLY A 46 9.07 -9.95 9.44
C GLY A 46 9.32 -8.54 8.90
N LEU A 47 10.57 -8.05 8.96
CA LEU A 47 10.95 -6.76 8.39
C LEU A 47 10.82 -6.75 6.86
N SER A 48 11.15 -7.87 6.18
CA SER A 48 10.99 -7.99 4.72
C SER A 48 9.51 -8.01 4.30
N VAL A 49 8.65 -8.74 5.02
CA VAL A 49 7.18 -8.73 4.81
C VAL A 49 6.64 -7.32 4.98
N MET A 50 7.05 -6.61 6.03
CA MET A 50 6.64 -5.24 6.33
C MET A 50 7.10 -4.26 5.24
N ALA A 51 8.36 -4.33 4.82
CA ALA A 51 8.93 -3.49 3.77
C ALA A 51 8.29 -3.75 2.39
N THR A 52 7.89 -5.00 2.12
CA THR A 52 7.18 -5.35 0.88
C THR A 52 5.80 -4.69 0.82
N GLN A 53 5.13 -4.53 1.97
CA GLN A 53 3.84 -3.84 2.07
C GLN A 53 4.00 -2.31 2.16
N ALA A 54 5.04 -1.83 2.84
CA ALA A 54 5.32 -0.41 3.03
C ALA A 54 5.95 0.19 1.76
N SER A 55 5.11 0.63 0.84
CA SER A 55 5.55 1.28 -0.41
C SER A 55 5.71 2.79 -0.24
N ALA A 56 6.27 3.47 -1.23
CA ALA A 56 6.33 4.94 -1.30
C ALA A 56 4.94 5.58 -1.09
N ILE A 57 3.89 4.95 -1.60
CA ILE A 57 2.50 5.39 -1.44
C ILE A 57 2.12 5.50 0.04
N THR A 58 2.55 4.53 0.86
CA THR A 58 2.26 4.51 2.30
C THR A 58 2.79 5.76 3.01
N PHE A 59 3.96 6.25 2.62
CA PHE A 59 4.61 7.39 3.30
C PHE A 59 4.28 8.75 2.70
N ILE A 60 3.71 8.79 1.50
CA ILE A 60 3.28 10.04 0.85
C ILE A 60 1.77 10.23 0.99
N ALA A 61 1.01 9.23 0.57
CA ALA A 61 -0.44 9.36 0.47
C ALA A 61 -1.16 9.12 1.80
N ALA A 62 -0.65 8.25 2.70
CA ALA A 62 -1.35 8.01 3.97
C ALA A 62 -1.31 9.20 4.94
N PRO A 63 -0.21 9.98 5.08
CA PRO A 63 -0.29 11.25 5.83
C PRO A 63 -1.24 12.25 5.19
N GLY A 64 -1.28 12.35 3.85
CA GLY A 64 -2.25 13.18 3.14
C GLY A 64 -3.70 12.72 3.34
N GLN A 65 -3.93 11.42 3.36
CA GLN A 65 -5.24 10.84 3.71
C GLN A 65 -5.64 11.21 5.15
N ALA A 66 -4.71 11.13 6.10
CA ALA A 66 -5.00 11.50 7.49
C ALA A 66 -5.19 13.03 7.67
N TYR A 67 -4.52 13.84 6.87
CA TYR A 67 -4.77 15.29 6.79
C TYR A 67 -6.22 15.57 6.39
N SER A 68 -6.74 14.88 5.36
CA SER A 68 -8.11 15.06 4.86
C SER A 68 -9.13 14.39 5.78
N ASP A 69 -9.00 13.08 6.06
CA ASP A 69 -10.04 12.24 6.67
C ASP A 69 -9.77 11.89 8.14
N GLY A 70 -8.64 12.36 8.71
CA GLY A 70 -8.22 12.02 10.06
C GLY A 70 -7.74 10.57 10.20
N MET A 71 -7.90 10.03 11.41
CA MET A 71 -7.39 8.70 11.79
C MET A 71 -8.25 7.54 11.29
N ARG A 72 -9.35 7.76 10.58
CA ARG A 72 -10.33 6.71 10.18
C ARG A 72 -9.71 5.55 9.42
N PHE A 73 -8.68 5.82 8.62
CA PHE A 73 -8.00 4.78 7.84
C PHE A 73 -7.38 3.67 8.70
N ILE A 74 -7.13 3.89 10.01
CA ILE A 74 -6.60 2.86 10.91
C ILE A 74 -7.53 1.63 10.99
N GLN A 75 -8.84 1.82 10.81
CA GLN A 75 -9.84 0.75 10.83
C GLN A 75 -9.59 -0.32 9.75
N PHE A 76 -8.95 0.05 8.64
CA PHE A 76 -8.52 -0.88 7.59
C PHE A 76 -7.68 -2.05 8.14
N TYR A 77 -6.95 -1.84 9.23
CA TYR A 77 -6.05 -2.83 9.83
C TYR A 77 -6.67 -3.64 10.97
N LEU A 78 -7.93 -3.41 11.35
CA LEU A 78 -8.56 -4.13 12.47
C LEU A 78 -8.65 -5.64 12.22
N GLY A 79 -8.79 -6.07 10.97
CA GLY A 79 -8.82 -7.48 10.59
C GLY A 79 -7.44 -8.16 10.53
N LEU A 80 -6.34 -7.40 10.57
CA LEU A 80 -4.99 -7.94 10.41
C LEU A 80 -4.59 -8.97 11.47
N PRO A 81 -4.81 -8.75 12.79
CA PRO A 81 -4.46 -9.74 13.81
C PRO A 81 -5.16 -11.08 13.59
N LEU A 82 -6.45 -11.05 13.25
CA LEU A 82 -7.23 -12.26 12.97
C LEU A 82 -6.70 -12.99 11.72
N ALA A 83 -6.36 -12.24 10.67
CA ALA A 83 -5.77 -12.79 9.45
C ALA A 83 -4.43 -13.48 9.75
N VAL A 84 -3.56 -12.86 10.56
CA VAL A 84 -2.26 -13.42 10.96
C VAL A 84 -2.43 -14.73 11.73
N ILE A 85 -3.43 -14.84 12.62
CA ILE A 85 -3.73 -16.09 13.34
C ILE A 85 -4.07 -17.20 12.34
N VAL A 86 -4.99 -16.94 11.41
CA VAL A 86 -5.39 -17.93 10.39
C VAL A 86 -4.20 -18.34 9.51
N LEU A 87 -3.36 -17.39 9.11
CA LEU A 87 -2.15 -17.66 8.32
C LEU A 87 -1.18 -18.55 9.08
N CYS A 88 -0.91 -18.26 10.35
CA CYS A 88 0.01 -19.03 11.17
C CYS A 88 -0.50 -20.45 11.47
N VAL A 89 -1.81 -20.63 11.62
CA VAL A 89 -2.38 -21.95 11.93
C VAL A 89 -2.54 -22.81 10.68
N SER A 90 -2.87 -22.23 9.52
CA SER A 90 -3.28 -22.99 8.33
C SER A 90 -2.32 -22.86 7.15
N PHE A 91 -2.05 -21.62 6.68
CA PHE A 91 -1.35 -21.39 5.42
C PHE A 91 0.15 -21.68 5.52
N VAL A 92 0.83 -21.12 6.52
CA VAL A 92 2.29 -21.30 6.69
C VAL A 92 2.65 -22.78 6.89
N PRO A 93 2.00 -23.53 7.79
CA PRO A 93 2.27 -24.97 7.92
C PRO A 93 1.95 -25.75 6.64
N GLY A 94 0.85 -25.43 5.97
CA GLY A 94 0.46 -26.08 4.72
C GLY A 94 1.49 -25.93 3.62
N PHE A 95 1.95 -24.71 3.36
CA PHE A 95 2.97 -24.43 2.35
C PHE A 95 4.35 -25.01 2.72
N THR A 96 4.75 -24.90 3.99
CA THR A 96 6.05 -25.41 4.43
C THR A 96 6.12 -26.94 4.37
N ARG A 97 5.04 -27.64 4.75
CA ARG A 97 4.97 -29.10 4.66
C ARG A 97 5.15 -29.62 3.23
N LEU A 98 4.57 -28.92 2.26
CA LEU A 98 4.65 -29.28 0.85
C LEU A 98 5.92 -28.77 0.16
N ARG A 99 6.75 -28.00 0.86
CA ARG A 99 7.99 -27.40 0.35
C ARG A 99 7.82 -26.65 -0.97
N VAL A 100 6.68 -25.97 -1.16
CA VAL A 100 6.38 -25.24 -2.39
C VAL A 100 7.34 -24.05 -2.61
N TYR A 101 7.58 -23.68 -3.86
CA TYR A 101 8.29 -22.46 -4.26
C TYR A 101 7.33 -21.29 -4.37
N THR A 102 6.12 -21.55 -4.86
CA THR A 102 5.05 -20.56 -4.97
C THR A 102 3.80 -21.04 -4.26
N ALA A 103 2.98 -20.11 -3.77
CA ALA A 103 1.68 -20.45 -3.18
C ALA A 103 0.81 -21.28 -4.14
N TYR A 104 0.97 -21.07 -5.44
CA TYR A 104 0.12 -21.65 -6.48
C TYR A 104 0.44 -23.13 -6.77
N GLU A 105 1.65 -23.60 -6.47
CA GLU A 105 1.98 -25.04 -6.54
C GLU A 105 1.08 -25.88 -5.62
N TYR A 106 0.70 -25.32 -4.46
CA TYR A 106 -0.29 -25.95 -3.58
C TYR A 106 -1.62 -26.22 -4.30
N LEU A 107 -2.09 -25.30 -5.14
CA LEU A 107 -3.37 -25.44 -5.85
C LEU A 107 -3.34 -26.56 -6.89
N GLU A 108 -2.20 -26.79 -7.54
CA GLU A 108 -2.07 -27.92 -8.47
C GLU A 108 -2.12 -29.26 -7.74
N GLN A 109 -1.37 -29.39 -6.63
CA GLN A 109 -1.36 -30.60 -5.82
C GLN A 109 -2.74 -30.90 -5.20
N ARG A 110 -3.49 -29.84 -4.88
CA ARG A 110 -4.82 -29.97 -4.25
C ARG A 110 -5.94 -30.12 -5.26
N PHE A 111 -5.87 -29.50 -6.40
CA PHE A 111 -6.93 -29.44 -7.41
C PHE A 111 -6.47 -29.96 -8.77
N ASN A 112 -5.93 -29.06 -9.60
CA ASN A 112 -5.44 -29.38 -10.94
C ASN A 112 -4.58 -28.23 -11.53
N PRO A 113 -3.85 -28.47 -12.64
CA PRO A 113 -3.05 -27.44 -13.31
C PRO A 113 -3.85 -26.22 -13.80
N GLY A 114 -5.11 -26.40 -14.20
CA GLY A 114 -5.98 -25.32 -14.66
C GLY A 114 -6.28 -24.31 -13.56
N THR A 115 -6.62 -24.79 -12.35
CA THR A 115 -6.85 -23.92 -11.18
C THR A 115 -5.60 -23.16 -10.78
N ARG A 116 -4.41 -23.81 -10.80
CA ARG A 116 -3.12 -23.15 -10.61
C ARG A 116 -2.93 -22.03 -11.61
N MET A 117 -3.08 -22.32 -12.91
CA MET A 117 -2.84 -21.36 -14.00
C MET A 117 -3.78 -20.15 -13.91
N LEU A 118 -5.09 -20.37 -13.70
CA LEU A 118 -6.07 -19.28 -13.55
C LEU A 118 -5.66 -18.34 -12.41
N THR A 119 -5.33 -18.90 -11.25
CA THR A 119 -4.97 -18.12 -10.07
C THR A 119 -3.68 -17.34 -10.26
N VAL A 120 -2.67 -17.94 -10.91
CA VAL A 120 -1.41 -17.26 -11.28
C VAL A 120 -1.67 -16.09 -12.23
N ILE A 121 -2.51 -16.26 -13.25
CA ILE A 121 -2.86 -15.19 -14.20
C ILE A 121 -3.53 -14.03 -13.47
N LEU A 122 -4.50 -14.30 -12.60
CA LEU A 122 -5.16 -13.26 -11.79
C LEU A 122 -4.15 -12.51 -10.91
N PHE A 123 -3.23 -13.24 -10.27
CA PHE A 123 -2.15 -12.64 -9.47
C PHE A 123 -1.21 -11.78 -10.31
N LEU A 124 -0.71 -12.28 -11.44
CA LEU A 124 0.24 -11.56 -12.29
C LEU A 124 -0.38 -10.25 -12.81
N PHE A 125 -1.64 -10.30 -13.25
CA PHE A 125 -2.36 -9.12 -13.71
C PHE A 125 -2.55 -8.09 -12.60
N LEU A 126 -3.07 -8.52 -11.44
CA LEU A 126 -3.23 -7.67 -10.28
C LEU A 126 -1.91 -7.04 -9.86
N ARG A 127 -0.85 -7.87 -9.75
CA ARG A 127 0.45 -7.41 -9.24
C ARG A 127 1.12 -6.44 -10.21
N ALA A 128 1.01 -6.66 -11.52
CA ALA A 128 1.56 -5.75 -12.52
C ALA A 128 0.95 -4.34 -12.40
N ILE A 129 -0.38 -4.24 -12.31
CA ILE A 129 -1.08 -2.95 -12.18
C ILE A 129 -0.79 -2.29 -10.82
N SER A 130 -0.85 -3.04 -9.71
CA SER A 130 -0.56 -2.49 -8.38
C SER A 130 0.88 -2.00 -8.26
N THR A 131 1.83 -2.73 -8.87
CA THR A 131 3.25 -2.35 -8.90
C THR A 131 3.49 -1.10 -9.74
N ALA A 132 2.76 -0.94 -10.83
CA ALA A 132 2.81 0.25 -11.67
C ALA A 132 2.41 1.52 -10.88
N VAL A 133 1.34 1.45 -10.09
CA VAL A 133 0.93 2.56 -9.21
C VAL A 133 2.00 2.82 -8.13
N SER A 134 2.60 1.76 -7.57
CA SER A 134 3.68 1.88 -6.59
C SER A 134 4.97 2.48 -7.17
N LEU A 135 5.27 2.23 -8.44
CA LEU A 135 6.40 2.80 -9.17
C LEU A 135 6.19 4.29 -9.47
N TYR A 136 4.94 4.67 -9.76
CA TYR A 136 4.57 6.06 -10.05
C TYR A 136 4.79 7.00 -8.86
N ALA A 137 4.58 6.53 -7.63
CA ALA A 137 4.67 7.37 -6.43
C ALA A 137 6.05 8.02 -6.21
N PRO A 138 7.19 7.30 -6.21
CA PRO A 138 8.51 7.95 -6.13
C PRO A 138 8.82 8.80 -7.37
N ALA A 139 8.35 8.42 -8.56
CA ALA A 139 8.53 9.19 -9.77
C ALA A 139 7.83 10.56 -9.70
N LEU A 140 6.66 10.63 -9.07
CA LEU A 140 5.93 11.87 -8.82
C LEU A 140 6.76 12.87 -8.02
N ILE A 141 7.50 12.41 -6.99
CA ILE A 141 8.36 13.27 -6.17
C ILE A 141 9.51 13.86 -7.00
N ILE A 142 10.23 13.00 -7.73
CA ILE A 142 11.36 13.48 -8.55
C ILE A 142 10.88 14.46 -9.61
N SER A 143 9.77 14.15 -10.28
CA SER A 143 9.15 15.03 -11.27
C SER A 143 8.80 16.40 -10.66
N TYR A 144 8.19 16.39 -9.48
CA TYR A 144 7.86 17.61 -8.75
C TYR A 144 9.10 18.43 -8.34
N LEU A 145 10.16 17.74 -7.89
CA LEU A 145 11.40 18.39 -7.41
C LEU A 145 12.26 18.98 -8.54
N LEU A 146 12.36 18.25 -9.64
CA LEU A 146 13.27 18.61 -10.75
C LEU A 146 12.56 19.33 -11.89
N HIS A 147 11.23 19.45 -11.82
CA HIS A 147 10.39 20.04 -12.89
C HIS A 147 10.58 19.34 -14.26
N ILE A 148 10.84 18.03 -14.26
CA ILE A 148 10.98 17.22 -15.47
C ILE A 148 9.73 16.34 -15.68
N PRO A 149 9.41 15.97 -16.94
CA PRO A 149 8.21 15.19 -17.24
C PRO A 149 8.16 13.89 -16.44
N ILE A 150 7.03 13.64 -15.78
CA ILE A 150 6.83 12.47 -14.94
C ILE A 150 7.00 11.15 -15.70
N SER A 151 6.70 11.13 -16.99
CA SER A 151 6.92 9.98 -17.87
C SER A 151 8.39 9.57 -17.94
N LEU A 152 9.29 10.55 -18.14
CA LEU A 152 10.74 10.30 -18.17
C LEU A 152 11.23 9.78 -16.81
N VAL A 153 10.80 10.41 -15.71
CA VAL A 153 11.17 9.97 -14.35
C VAL A 153 10.67 8.57 -14.06
N THR A 154 9.44 8.24 -14.45
CA THR A 154 8.87 6.90 -14.27
C THR A 154 9.70 5.83 -14.98
N VAL A 155 10.12 6.10 -16.22
CA VAL A 155 11.00 5.19 -16.97
C VAL A 155 12.34 5.03 -16.28
N LEU A 156 13.02 6.12 -15.90
CA LEU A 156 14.32 6.08 -15.25
C LEU A 156 14.27 5.35 -13.90
N THR A 157 13.27 5.65 -13.07
CA THR A 157 13.06 4.98 -11.78
C THR A 157 12.80 3.49 -11.98
N GLY A 158 11.94 3.14 -12.95
CA GLY A 158 11.64 1.74 -13.26
C GLY A 158 12.87 0.96 -13.71
N LEU A 159 13.68 1.53 -14.61
CA LEU A 159 14.93 0.91 -15.08
C LEU A 159 15.94 0.73 -13.94
N THR A 160 16.05 1.69 -13.04
CA THR A 160 16.91 1.60 -11.84
C THR A 160 16.51 0.43 -10.95
N VAL A 161 15.19 0.28 -10.69
CA VAL A 161 14.70 -0.84 -9.87
C VAL A 161 14.87 -2.18 -10.57
N ILE A 162 14.70 -2.25 -11.90
CA ILE A 162 14.98 -3.45 -12.68
C ILE A 162 16.45 -3.87 -12.52
N GLY A 163 17.39 -2.96 -12.73
CA GLY A 163 18.83 -3.22 -12.61
C GLY A 163 19.22 -3.75 -11.22
N TYR A 164 18.68 -3.14 -10.16
CA TYR A 164 18.88 -3.57 -8.79
C TYR A 164 18.29 -4.96 -8.50
N THR A 165 17.09 -5.26 -9.04
CA THR A 165 16.37 -6.51 -8.75
C THR A 165 16.99 -7.70 -9.48
N ILE A 166 17.40 -7.54 -10.75
CA ILE A 166 18.00 -8.61 -11.57
C ILE A 166 19.25 -9.17 -10.91
N SER A 167 20.08 -8.31 -10.29
CA SER A 167 21.35 -8.72 -9.71
C SER A 167 21.22 -9.52 -8.42
N GLY A 168 20.16 -9.30 -7.63
CA GLY A 168 20.18 -9.64 -6.21
C GLY A 168 19.31 -10.82 -5.73
N GLY A 169 18.25 -11.18 -6.44
CA GLY A 169 17.29 -12.22 -5.99
C GLY A 169 16.65 -11.94 -4.62
N THR A 170 15.97 -12.93 -4.08
CA THR A 170 15.18 -12.80 -2.83
C THR A 170 16.01 -12.45 -1.60
N ARG A 171 17.22 -13.00 -1.47
CA ARG A 171 18.08 -12.76 -0.29
C ARG A 171 18.56 -11.32 -0.24
N ALA A 172 19.06 -10.79 -1.36
CA ALA A 172 19.50 -9.41 -1.44
C ALA A 172 18.35 -8.42 -1.18
N VAL A 173 17.18 -8.69 -1.78
CA VAL A 173 15.99 -7.87 -1.53
C VAL A 173 15.60 -7.90 -0.05
N SER A 174 15.54 -9.07 0.60
CA SER A 174 15.18 -9.17 2.02
C SER A 174 16.20 -8.50 2.95
N SER A 175 17.50 -8.61 2.65
CA SER A 175 18.54 -7.98 3.45
C SER A 175 18.53 -6.45 3.32
N SER A 176 18.38 -5.93 2.10
CA SER A 176 18.23 -4.49 1.88
C SER A 176 16.93 -3.95 2.50
N GLN A 177 15.85 -4.69 2.47
CA GLN A 177 14.59 -4.31 3.10
C GLN A 177 14.69 -4.20 4.61
N MET A 178 15.47 -5.07 5.25
CA MET A 178 15.75 -4.94 6.68
C MET A 178 16.44 -3.61 7.01
N LEU A 179 17.47 -3.22 6.26
CA LEU A 179 18.15 -1.94 6.44
C LEU A 179 17.23 -0.76 6.12
N GLN A 180 16.43 -0.86 5.06
CA GLN A 180 15.43 0.15 4.68
C GLN A 180 14.45 0.41 5.83
N MET A 181 13.96 -0.63 6.52
CA MET A 181 13.01 -0.45 7.61
C MET A 181 13.56 0.35 8.78
N PHE A 182 14.83 0.19 9.13
CA PHE A 182 15.47 1.03 10.16
C PHE A 182 15.52 2.50 9.75
N ILE A 183 15.90 2.79 8.50
CA ILE A 183 15.92 4.17 7.97
C ILE A 183 14.49 4.74 7.97
N ILE A 184 13.50 3.95 7.57
CA ILE A 184 12.09 4.34 7.52
C ILE A 184 11.57 4.72 8.90
N PHE A 185 11.80 3.90 9.93
CA PHE A 185 11.35 4.20 11.29
C PHE A 185 12.05 5.44 11.85
N GLY A 186 13.37 5.58 11.63
CA GLY A 186 14.12 6.77 12.04
C GLY A 186 13.61 8.04 11.36
N ALA A 187 13.37 7.99 10.05
CA ALA A 187 12.87 9.14 9.28
C ALA A 187 11.46 9.55 9.71
N MET A 188 10.58 8.59 10.01
CA MET A 188 9.23 8.88 10.50
C MET A 188 9.24 9.53 11.89
N GLY A 189 10.06 9.00 12.82
CA GLY A 189 10.24 9.60 14.14
C GLY A 189 10.77 11.03 14.04
N LEU A 190 11.77 11.24 13.17
CA LEU A 190 12.34 12.56 12.90
C LEU A 190 11.31 13.52 12.30
N ALA A 191 10.47 13.06 11.36
CA ALA A 191 9.41 13.88 10.78
C ALA A 191 8.41 14.34 11.86
N ALA A 192 7.89 13.43 12.68
CA ALA A 192 6.96 13.76 13.75
C ALA A 192 7.60 14.75 14.77
N TYR A 193 8.84 14.50 15.16
CA TYR A 193 9.60 15.39 16.05
C TYR A 193 9.73 16.81 15.47
N GLN A 194 10.11 16.94 14.21
CA GLN A 194 10.28 18.24 13.56
C GLN A 194 8.95 18.99 13.41
N ILE A 195 7.85 18.29 13.08
CA ILE A 195 6.54 18.93 12.97
C ILE A 195 6.13 19.58 14.30
N ILE A 196 6.34 18.87 15.43
CA ILE A 196 6.02 19.39 16.75
C ILE A 196 6.85 20.65 17.08
N HIS A 197 8.14 20.66 16.69
CA HIS A 197 9.01 21.81 16.92
C HIS A 197 8.71 23.02 16.03
N LEU A 198 8.02 22.82 14.90
CA LEU A 198 7.57 23.90 14.01
C LEU A 198 6.23 24.52 14.42
N LEU A 199 5.59 24.01 15.47
CA LEU A 199 4.37 24.62 16.01
C LEU A 199 4.71 25.96 16.69
N PRO A 200 3.76 26.90 16.72
CA PRO A 200 4.00 28.21 17.34
C PRO A 200 4.24 28.09 18.85
N PRO A 201 4.92 29.08 19.45
CA PRO A 201 5.13 29.12 20.90
C PRO A 201 3.81 28.96 21.67
N GLY A 202 3.82 28.08 22.69
CA GLY A 202 2.64 27.76 23.51
C GLY A 202 1.73 26.69 22.91
N VAL A 203 2.09 26.12 21.77
CA VAL A 203 1.39 24.98 21.15
C VAL A 203 2.33 23.78 21.10
N GLY A 204 2.16 22.83 21.97
CA GLY A 204 2.88 21.57 21.96
C GLY A 204 2.07 20.44 21.32
N PHE A 205 2.52 19.20 21.52
CA PHE A 205 1.83 18.01 21.02
C PHE A 205 0.39 17.90 21.59
N SER A 206 0.20 18.17 22.88
CA SER A 206 -1.12 18.08 23.52
C SER A 206 -2.13 19.06 22.90
N GLU A 207 -1.71 20.32 22.74
CA GLU A 207 -2.56 21.38 22.17
C GLU A 207 -2.88 21.10 20.70
N ALA A 208 -1.91 20.60 19.92
CA ALA A 208 -2.11 20.18 18.55
C ALA A 208 -3.16 19.04 18.45
N MET A 209 -3.11 18.07 19.38
CA MET A 209 -4.09 16.99 19.43
C MET A 209 -5.47 17.49 19.85
N HIS A 210 -5.56 18.42 20.79
CA HIS A 210 -6.85 19.02 21.19
C HIS A 210 -7.50 19.78 20.03
N VAL A 211 -6.74 20.59 19.27
CA VAL A 211 -7.25 21.31 18.10
C VAL A 211 -7.69 20.31 17.00
N SER A 212 -6.88 19.29 16.73
CA SER A 212 -7.23 18.25 15.76
C SER A 212 -8.47 17.45 16.18
N SER A 213 -8.61 17.17 17.48
CA SER A 213 -9.81 16.51 18.04
C SER A 213 -11.07 17.37 17.91
N ALA A 214 -10.94 18.68 18.11
CA ALA A 214 -12.06 19.62 17.94
C ALA A 214 -12.59 19.66 16.50
N MET A 215 -11.74 19.33 15.53
CA MET A 215 -12.06 19.22 14.10
C MET A 215 -12.23 17.75 13.62
N GLU A 216 -12.49 16.82 14.55
CA GLU A 216 -12.78 15.40 14.34
C GLU A 216 -11.65 14.58 13.66
N LYS A 217 -10.43 15.11 13.56
CA LYS A 217 -9.31 14.39 12.91
C LYS A 217 -8.80 13.21 13.72
N LEU A 218 -9.08 13.14 15.02
CA LEU A 218 -8.72 12.01 15.88
C LEU A 218 -9.83 10.95 15.97
N ASN A 219 -10.99 11.16 15.33
CA ASN A 219 -12.05 10.17 15.29
C ASN A 219 -11.59 8.96 14.46
N ALA A 220 -11.08 7.94 15.15
CA ALA A 220 -10.56 6.73 14.53
C ALA A 220 -11.62 5.66 14.31
N LEU A 221 -12.74 5.70 15.01
CA LEU A 221 -13.77 4.65 15.02
C LEU A 221 -15.10 5.17 14.45
N ASP A 222 -15.61 4.44 13.47
CA ASP A 222 -16.95 4.62 12.90
C ASP A 222 -17.70 3.29 13.03
N LEU A 223 -18.67 3.24 13.96
CA LEU A 223 -19.48 2.06 14.25
C LEU A 223 -20.69 1.91 13.34
N SER A 224 -20.88 2.80 12.37
CA SER A 224 -22.00 2.73 11.43
C SER A 224 -21.96 1.45 10.60
N LEU A 225 -23.13 0.86 10.34
CA LEU A 225 -23.30 -0.30 9.45
C LEU A 225 -23.46 0.11 7.98
N ASN A 226 -23.02 1.30 7.61
CA ASN A 226 -23.12 1.77 6.23
C ASN A 226 -22.07 1.06 5.35
N LEU A 227 -22.55 0.17 4.48
CA LEU A 227 -21.69 -0.61 3.55
C LEU A 227 -21.00 0.24 2.48
N LYS A 228 -21.46 1.47 2.24
CA LYS A 228 -20.86 2.43 1.30
C LYS A 228 -19.86 3.37 1.96
N ALA A 229 -19.92 3.52 3.29
CA ALA A 229 -19.00 4.40 4.00
C ALA A 229 -17.57 3.84 3.93
N PRO A 230 -16.58 4.68 3.62
CA PRO A 230 -15.20 4.29 3.70
C PRO A 230 -14.78 4.10 5.17
N TYR A 231 -14.05 3.01 5.43
CA TYR A 231 -13.38 2.77 6.72
C TYR A 231 -14.30 2.81 7.95
N THR A 232 -15.29 1.92 8.00
CA THR A 232 -16.05 1.61 9.22
C THR A 232 -15.38 0.46 9.99
N VAL A 233 -15.68 0.32 11.29
CA VAL A 233 -15.20 -0.82 12.12
C VAL A 233 -15.57 -2.16 11.48
N TRP A 234 -16.79 -2.30 10.99
CA TRP A 234 -17.26 -3.53 10.35
C TRP A 234 -16.58 -3.79 9.01
N GLY A 235 -16.39 -2.73 8.20
CA GLY A 235 -15.64 -2.82 6.94
C GLY A 235 -14.18 -3.21 7.17
N GLY A 236 -13.53 -2.66 8.20
CA GLY A 236 -12.17 -2.99 8.59
C GLY A 236 -12.04 -4.39 9.21
N LEU A 237 -12.97 -4.77 10.11
CA LEU A 237 -12.91 -6.06 10.79
C LEU A 237 -13.21 -7.22 9.82
N ILE A 238 -14.22 -7.10 8.97
CA ILE A 238 -14.61 -8.15 8.03
C ILE A 238 -13.88 -7.97 6.69
N GLY A 239 -14.11 -6.87 5.97
CA GLY A 239 -13.48 -6.63 4.67
C GLY A 239 -11.97 -6.56 4.77
N GLY A 240 -11.44 -5.88 5.79
CA GLY A 240 -10.03 -5.82 6.11
C GLY A 240 -9.44 -7.19 6.45
N PHE A 241 -10.15 -8.04 7.21
CA PHE A 241 -9.72 -9.42 7.49
C PHE A 241 -9.52 -10.21 6.19
N PHE A 242 -10.53 -10.25 5.31
CA PHE A 242 -10.43 -10.98 4.05
C PHE A 242 -9.36 -10.41 3.13
N LEU A 243 -9.20 -9.07 3.09
CA LEU A 243 -8.13 -8.44 2.34
C LEU A 243 -6.74 -8.82 2.86
N GLN A 244 -6.51 -8.71 4.17
CA GLN A 244 -5.21 -9.03 4.78
C GLN A 244 -4.90 -10.54 4.69
N LEU A 245 -5.91 -11.39 4.87
CA LEU A 245 -5.77 -12.83 4.72
C LEU A 245 -5.39 -13.20 3.28
N SER A 246 -6.01 -12.56 2.29
CA SER A 246 -5.64 -12.75 0.89
C SER A 246 -4.24 -12.24 0.60
N TYR A 247 -3.95 -11.00 0.97
CA TYR A 247 -2.67 -10.36 0.69
C TYR A 247 -1.48 -11.13 1.27
N PHE A 248 -1.55 -11.52 2.55
CA PHE A 248 -0.46 -12.27 3.17
C PHE A 248 -0.51 -13.77 2.90
N GLY A 249 -1.66 -14.33 2.54
CA GLY A 249 -1.83 -15.77 2.35
C GLY A 249 -1.71 -16.23 0.90
N THR A 250 -1.96 -15.36 -0.07
CA THR A 250 -2.06 -15.79 -1.47
C THR A 250 -1.23 -14.98 -2.45
N ASP A 251 -0.79 -13.78 -2.07
CA ASP A 251 0.08 -12.96 -2.90
C ASP A 251 1.54 -13.42 -2.77
N GLN A 252 2.13 -13.88 -3.88
CA GLN A 252 3.50 -14.42 -3.87
C GLN A 252 4.56 -13.41 -3.41
N SER A 253 4.31 -12.10 -3.52
CA SER A 253 5.26 -11.11 -3.00
C SER A 253 5.36 -11.13 -1.48
N GLN A 254 4.34 -11.61 -0.79
CA GLN A 254 4.30 -11.79 0.65
C GLN A 254 4.60 -13.26 1.02
N VAL A 255 3.93 -14.21 0.37
CA VAL A 255 4.15 -15.65 0.60
C VAL A 255 5.61 -16.01 0.40
N GLY A 256 6.23 -15.53 -0.69
CA GLY A 256 7.63 -15.75 -0.98
C GLY A 256 8.58 -15.29 0.13
N ARG A 257 8.17 -14.31 0.98
CA ARG A 257 9.03 -13.84 2.10
C ARG A 257 9.05 -14.84 3.25
N TYR A 258 7.90 -15.32 3.71
CA TYR A 258 7.92 -16.25 4.84
C TYR A 258 8.29 -17.69 4.44
N LEU A 259 8.22 -18.04 3.15
CA LEU A 259 8.77 -19.30 2.64
C LEU A 259 10.32 -19.35 2.62
N THR A 260 11.00 -18.20 2.78
CA THR A 260 12.47 -18.15 2.94
C THR A 260 12.95 -18.61 4.31
N GLY A 261 12.06 -18.88 5.25
CA GLY A 261 12.41 -19.31 6.61
C GLY A 261 12.94 -20.73 6.67
N LYS A 262 13.84 -20.99 7.63
CA LYS A 262 14.40 -22.32 7.92
C LYS A 262 13.34 -23.34 8.30
N SER A 263 12.23 -22.88 8.85
CA SER A 263 11.12 -23.73 9.32
C SER A 263 9.79 -22.96 9.27
N ALA A 264 8.67 -23.67 9.42
CA ALA A 264 7.36 -23.03 9.56
C ALA A 264 7.32 -22.03 10.72
N ARG A 265 8.00 -22.33 11.84
CA ARG A 265 8.08 -21.46 13.02
C ARG A 265 8.72 -20.10 12.69
N GLU A 266 9.78 -20.06 11.87
CA GLU A 266 10.40 -18.80 11.44
C GLU A 266 9.43 -17.96 10.61
N GLY A 267 8.70 -18.58 9.68
CA GLY A 267 7.66 -17.91 8.90
C GLY A 267 6.51 -17.38 9.75
N GLN A 268 6.02 -18.19 10.71
CA GLN A 268 4.97 -17.81 11.65
C GLN A 268 5.40 -16.63 12.54
N LEU A 269 6.58 -16.71 13.16
CA LEU A 269 7.12 -15.62 13.99
C LEU A 269 7.33 -14.33 13.18
N GLY A 270 7.80 -14.45 11.94
CA GLY A 270 7.95 -13.30 11.04
C GLY A 270 6.60 -12.62 10.73
N LEU A 271 5.55 -13.39 10.47
CA LEU A 271 4.20 -12.85 10.25
C LEU A 271 3.60 -12.23 11.52
N ILE A 272 3.77 -12.87 12.69
CA ILE A 272 3.31 -12.32 13.98
C ILE A 272 4.03 -11.00 14.26
N PHE A 273 5.35 -10.95 14.07
CA PHE A 273 6.14 -9.73 14.22
C PHE A 273 5.63 -8.62 13.30
N ASN A 274 5.41 -8.93 12.01
CA ASN A 274 4.82 -7.97 11.08
C ASN A 274 3.44 -7.50 11.55
N GLY A 275 2.55 -8.40 11.95
CA GLY A 275 1.19 -8.05 12.41
C GLY A 275 1.20 -7.15 13.64
N PHE A 276 2.13 -7.39 14.58
CA PHE A 276 2.27 -6.60 15.81
C PHE A 276 2.84 -5.20 15.55
N ILE A 277 3.89 -5.08 14.71
CA ILE A 277 4.56 -3.79 14.46
C ILE A 277 3.81 -2.95 13.41
N LYS A 278 3.09 -3.59 12.48
CA LYS A 278 2.41 -2.87 11.39
C LYS A 278 1.34 -1.89 11.88
N ILE A 279 0.57 -2.25 12.89
CA ILE A 279 -0.51 -1.39 13.40
C ILE A 279 0.06 -0.12 14.06
N PRO A 280 1.00 -0.19 15.02
CA PRO A 280 1.68 0.99 15.55
C PRO A 280 2.37 1.83 14.48
N MET A 281 3.04 1.19 13.51
CA MET A 281 3.67 1.91 12.39
C MET A 281 2.63 2.70 11.60
N GLN A 282 1.51 2.08 11.25
CA GLN A 282 0.45 2.75 10.49
C GLN A 282 -0.18 3.89 11.29
N PHE A 283 -0.38 3.68 12.60
CA PHE A 283 -0.84 4.72 13.50
C PHE A 283 0.10 5.93 13.48
N MET A 284 1.41 5.72 13.58
CA MET A 284 2.42 6.79 13.53
C MET A 284 2.41 7.54 12.19
N ILE A 285 2.21 6.83 11.07
CA ILE A 285 2.09 7.44 9.74
C ILE A 285 0.88 8.38 9.67
N LEU A 286 -0.27 7.91 10.14
CA LEU A 286 -1.49 8.71 10.16
C LEU A 286 -1.38 9.88 11.13
N LEU A 287 -0.81 9.65 12.31
CA LEU A 287 -0.53 10.70 13.29
C LEU A 287 0.36 11.81 12.73
N THR A 288 1.37 11.45 11.92
CA THR A 288 2.19 12.44 11.20
C THR A 288 1.33 13.31 10.29
N GLY A 289 0.35 12.74 9.59
CA GLY A 289 -0.61 13.49 8.79
C GLY A 289 -1.52 14.41 9.60
N VAL A 290 -1.98 13.96 10.77
CA VAL A 290 -2.75 14.77 11.73
C VAL A 290 -1.89 15.89 12.32
N LEU A 291 -0.61 15.66 12.58
CA LEU A 291 0.33 16.71 13.01
C LEU A 291 0.55 17.77 11.92
N VAL A 292 0.66 17.37 10.65
CA VAL A 292 0.70 18.31 9.51
C VAL A 292 -0.61 19.09 9.42
N PHE A 293 -1.75 18.45 9.65
CA PHE A 293 -3.04 19.14 9.75
C PHE A 293 -3.04 20.19 10.87
N ALA A 294 -2.58 19.82 12.08
CA ALA A 294 -2.47 20.75 13.21
C ALA A 294 -1.54 21.93 12.89
N PHE A 295 -0.40 21.70 12.26
CA PHE A 295 0.52 22.75 11.81
C PHE A 295 -0.19 23.77 10.92
N PHE A 296 -1.00 23.31 9.97
CA PHE A 296 -1.74 24.19 9.06
C PHE A 296 -2.98 24.86 9.67
N GLN A 297 -3.26 24.64 10.95
CA GLN A 297 -4.24 25.50 11.67
C GLN A 297 -3.61 26.81 12.12
N PHE A 298 -2.29 26.88 12.24
CA PHE A 298 -1.53 28.05 12.67
C PHE A 298 -0.73 28.71 11.56
N ASN A 299 -0.43 27.97 10.50
CA ASN A 299 0.27 28.40 9.30
C ASN A 299 -0.65 28.24 8.10
N GLU A 300 -0.79 29.27 7.28
CA GLU A 300 -1.71 29.23 6.16
C GLU A 300 -1.30 28.15 5.14
N PRO A 301 -2.17 27.16 4.86
CA PRO A 301 -1.88 26.15 3.85
C PRO A 301 -2.02 26.77 2.45
N PRO A 302 -1.28 26.28 1.44
CA PRO A 302 -1.48 26.70 0.06
C PRO A 302 -2.93 26.45 -0.38
N ALA A 303 -3.43 27.24 -1.32
CA ALA A 303 -4.78 27.06 -1.85
C ALA A 303 -4.98 25.67 -2.47
N TRP A 304 -3.90 25.12 -3.04
CA TRP A 304 -3.80 23.76 -3.56
C TRP A 304 -2.36 23.29 -3.42
N PHE A 305 -2.14 22.07 -2.94
CA PHE A 305 -0.78 21.55 -2.68
C PHE A 305 -0.02 21.20 -3.97
N ARG A 306 -0.75 20.97 -5.08
CA ARG A 306 -0.16 20.82 -6.41
C ARG A 306 -0.13 22.16 -7.13
N GLU A 307 0.98 22.89 -7.01
CA GLU A 307 1.13 24.26 -7.55
C GLU A 307 0.96 24.38 -9.05
N ASP A 308 1.45 23.38 -9.83
CA ASP A 308 1.34 23.40 -11.29
C ASP A 308 -0.11 23.57 -11.77
N SER A 309 -1.06 22.98 -11.04
CA SER A 309 -2.47 23.09 -11.34
C SER A 309 -3.01 24.51 -11.09
N LEU A 310 -2.56 25.17 -10.01
CA LEU A 310 -2.93 26.56 -9.74
C LEU A 310 -2.36 27.52 -10.79
N LEU A 311 -1.11 27.33 -11.21
CA LEU A 311 -0.48 28.16 -12.23
C LEU A 311 -1.25 28.09 -13.56
N LYS A 312 -1.72 26.92 -13.95
CA LYS A 312 -2.56 26.74 -15.14
C LYS A 312 -3.88 27.52 -15.03
N VAL A 313 -4.55 27.47 -13.87
CA VAL A 313 -5.81 28.22 -13.67
C VAL A 313 -5.57 29.72 -13.65
N ARG A 314 -4.49 30.18 -13.00
CA ARG A 314 -4.10 31.61 -12.99
C ARG A 314 -3.82 32.17 -14.38
N ALA A 315 -3.37 31.33 -15.32
CA ALA A 315 -3.15 31.67 -16.71
C ALA A 315 -4.39 31.52 -17.60
N SER A 316 -5.54 31.16 -17.03
CA SER A 316 -6.79 30.91 -17.76
C SER A 316 -7.86 31.98 -17.51
N ALA A 317 -8.97 31.91 -18.25
CA ALA A 317 -10.15 32.78 -18.02
C ALA A 317 -10.76 32.64 -16.62
N GLN A 318 -10.39 31.61 -15.85
CA GLN A 318 -10.89 31.33 -14.50
C GLN A 318 -10.04 31.99 -13.38
N ALA A 319 -9.02 32.78 -13.73
CA ALA A 319 -8.13 33.43 -12.76
C ALA A 319 -8.88 34.30 -11.74
N GLY A 320 -9.91 35.04 -12.18
CA GLY A 320 -10.74 35.88 -11.29
C GLY A 320 -11.54 35.05 -10.26
N ALA A 321 -12.12 33.94 -10.69
CA ALA A 321 -12.82 33.02 -9.79
C ALA A 321 -11.89 32.38 -8.77
N LEU A 322 -10.67 32.01 -9.18
CA LEU A 322 -9.64 31.51 -8.28
C LEU A 322 -9.24 32.56 -7.24
N ALA A 323 -8.99 33.80 -7.65
CA ALA A 323 -8.61 34.90 -6.75
C ALA A 323 -9.68 35.16 -5.67
N THR A 324 -10.97 35.05 -6.03
CA THR A 324 -12.08 35.16 -5.08
C THR A 324 -12.06 34.04 -4.04
N LEU A 325 -11.83 32.79 -4.47
CA LEU A 325 -11.75 31.63 -3.57
C LEU A 325 -10.49 31.69 -2.67
N GLU A 326 -9.36 32.19 -3.19
CA GLU A 326 -8.13 32.40 -2.41
C GLU A 326 -8.34 33.49 -1.34
N ALA A 327 -9.02 34.58 -1.66
CA ALA A 327 -9.33 35.63 -0.70
C ALA A 327 -10.29 35.14 0.42
N GLU A 328 -11.31 34.36 0.07
CA GLU A 328 -12.20 33.73 1.02
C GLU A 328 -11.45 32.74 1.93
N ARG A 329 -10.55 31.93 1.37
CA ARG A 329 -9.68 31.00 2.11
C ARG A 329 -8.84 31.75 3.15
N HIS A 330 -8.21 32.84 2.78
CA HIS A 330 -7.42 33.68 3.69
C HIS A 330 -8.26 34.21 4.84
N ARG A 331 -9.47 34.70 4.56
CA ARG A 331 -10.43 35.15 5.57
C ARG A 331 -10.83 34.04 6.55
N LEU A 332 -11.19 32.86 6.02
CA LEU A 332 -11.55 31.68 6.82
C LEU A 332 -10.37 31.22 7.66
N PHE A 333 -9.16 31.19 7.11
CA PHE A 333 -7.95 30.83 7.84
C PHE A 333 -7.69 31.79 9.03
N THR A 334 -7.75 33.09 8.80
CA THR A 334 -7.49 34.10 9.85
C THR A 334 -8.50 33.98 10.99
N ALA A 335 -9.79 33.83 10.67
CA ALA A 335 -10.84 33.65 11.67
C ALA A 335 -10.65 32.33 12.45
N LYS A 336 -10.41 31.22 11.73
CA LYS A 336 -10.18 29.89 12.32
C LYS A 336 -8.97 29.90 13.27
N LYS A 337 -7.83 30.48 12.84
CA LYS A 337 -6.61 30.61 13.64
C LYS A 337 -6.87 31.37 14.94
N ALA A 338 -7.61 32.49 14.88
CA ALA A 338 -7.95 33.27 16.08
C ALA A 338 -8.77 32.45 17.08
N VAL A 339 -9.75 31.67 16.60
CA VAL A 339 -10.55 30.80 17.46
C VAL A 339 -9.69 29.65 18.02
N ALA A 340 -8.80 29.04 17.21
CA ALA A 340 -7.90 27.98 17.64
C ALA A 340 -6.96 28.46 18.78
N MET A 341 -6.37 29.64 18.65
CA MET A 341 -5.51 30.21 19.70
C MET A 341 -6.28 30.47 21.00
N ARG A 342 -7.50 31.03 20.92
CA ARG A 342 -8.36 31.24 22.08
C ARG A 342 -8.77 29.90 22.72
N TYR A 343 -9.07 28.88 21.93
CA TYR A 343 -9.39 27.54 22.39
C TYR A 343 -8.25 26.95 23.22
N ILE A 344 -7.01 27.03 22.70
CA ILE A 344 -5.82 26.58 23.43
C ILE A 344 -5.61 27.36 24.72
N THR A 345 -5.72 28.69 24.68
CA THR A 345 -5.59 29.52 25.87
C THR A 345 -6.64 29.14 26.92
N ALA A 346 -7.87 28.88 26.52
CA ALA A 346 -8.92 28.42 27.41
C ALA A 346 -8.61 27.07 28.07
N LEU A 347 -8.05 26.12 27.30
CA LEU A 347 -7.62 24.81 27.80
C LEU A 347 -6.47 24.96 28.81
N ASN A 348 -5.43 25.72 28.46
CA ASN A 348 -4.25 25.91 29.30
C ASN A 348 -4.59 26.63 30.63
N ASN A 349 -5.60 27.50 30.62
CA ASN A 349 -6.10 28.16 31.80
C ASN A 349 -7.16 27.30 32.57
N GLY A 350 -7.41 26.07 32.18
CA GLY A 350 -8.38 25.18 32.81
C GLY A 350 -9.86 25.57 32.61
N ASN A 351 -10.14 26.54 31.73
CA ASN A 351 -11.51 27.02 31.47
C ASN A 351 -12.25 26.11 30.49
N LYS A 352 -12.71 24.95 30.98
CA LYS A 352 -13.44 23.94 30.20
C LYS A 352 -14.74 24.46 29.58
N GLY A 353 -15.41 25.42 30.25
CA GLY A 353 -16.65 26.00 29.75
C GLY A 353 -16.44 26.81 28.48
N LEU A 354 -15.43 27.68 28.48
CA LEU A 354 -15.07 28.47 27.27
C LEU A 354 -14.57 27.58 26.15
N ALA A 355 -13.75 26.57 26.45
CA ALA A 355 -13.27 25.60 25.45
C ALA A 355 -14.45 24.83 24.82
N ALA A 356 -15.47 24.42 25.60
CA ALA A 356 -16.64 23.74 25.08
C ALA A 356 -17.46 24.59 24.09
N VAL A 357 -17.58 25.91 24.32
CA VAL A 357 -18.25 26.84 23.40
C VAL A 357 -17.45 27.04 22.11
N MET A 358 -16.12 27.04 22.18
CA MET A 358 -15.26 27.27 21.01
C MET A 358 -15.13 26.06 20.10
N ARG A 359 -15.29 24.85 20.62
CA ARG A 359 -15.15 23.60 19.82
C ARG A 359 -16.11 23.54 18.62
N PRO A 360 -17.42 23.80 18.72
CA PRO A 360 -18.33 23.87 17.57
C PRO A 360 -17.96 24.97 16.57
N GLN A 361 -17.43 26.10 17.04
CA GLN A 361 -16.98 27.19 16.16
C GLN A 361 -15.79 26.75 15.33
N LEU A 362 -14.79 26.08 15.92
CA LEU A 362 -13.65 25.50 15.20
C LEU A 362 -14.10 24.52 14.14
N PHE A 363 -15.03 23.64 14.49
CA PHE A 363 -15.57 22.65 13.55
C PHE A 363 -16.32 23.32 12.40
N SER A 364 -17.10 24.37 12.66
CA SER A 364 -17.78 25.14 11.62
C SER A 364 -16.81 25.79 10.64
N TYR A 365 -15.77 26.47 11.15
CA TYR A 365 -14.73 27.06 10.28
C TYR A 365 -13.95 25.99 9.50
N HIS A 366 -13.74 24.82 10.07
CA HIS A 366 -13.11 23.72 9.35
C HIS A 366 -13.97 23.26 8.17
N ARG A 367 -15.27 23.05 8.39
CA ARG A 367 -16.20 22.69 7.31
C ARG A 367 -16.21 23.72 6.17
N LEU A 368 -16.28 25.00 6.49
CA LEU A 368 -16.24 26.06 5.49
C LEU A 368 -14.91 26.07 4.72
N SER A 369 -13.79 25.81 5.41
CA SER A 369 -12.47 25.69 4.77
C SER A 369 -12.39 24.48 3.83
N ASP A 370 -13.01 23.35 4.19
CA ASP A 370 -13.06 22.15 3.34
C ASP A 370 -13.96 22.38 2.12
N GLU A 371 -15.09 23.05 2.30
CA GLU A 371 -15.98 23.42 1.19
C GLU A 371 -15.27 24.38 0.20
N ASN A 372 -14.56 25.38 0.69
CA ASN A 372 -13.74 26.26 -0.14
C ASN A 372 -12.66 25.47 -0.92
N SER A 373 -11.99 24.52 -0.27
CA SER A 373 -11.00 23.64 -0.92
C SER A 373 -11.62 22.77 -2.01
N LEU A 374 -12.81 22.20 -1.78
CA LEU A 374 -13.56 21.45 -2.79
C LEU A 374 -13.93 22.32 -4.00
N ASN A 375 -14.31 23.58 -3.76
CA ASN A 375 -14.64 24.51 -4.85
C ASN A 375 -13.41 24.86 -5.68
N ILE A 376 -12.23 25.03 -5.05
CA ILE A 376 -10.96 25.21 -5.76
C ILE A 376 -10.64 23.95 -6.58
N GLY A 377 -10.80 22.74 -6.03
CA GLY A 377 -10.58 21.48 -6.75
C GLY A 377 -11.49 21.35 -7.98
N LYS A 378 -12.78 21.67 -7.84
CA LYS A 378 -13.74 21.70 -8.98
C LYS A 378 -13.35 22.71 -10.05
N LEU A 379 -12.84 23.89 -9.65
CA LEU A 379 -12.37 24.90 -10.58
C LEU A 379 -11.15 24.41 -11.37
N ILE A 380 -10.20 23.77 -10.69
CA ILE A 380 -9.02 23.15 -11.32
C ILE A 380 -9.45 22.08 -12.32
N GLN A 381 -10.37 21.20 -11.93
CA GLN A 381 -10.87 20.12 -12.78
C GLN A 381 -11.64 20.65 -14.01
N ARG A 382 -12.38 21.76 -13.88
CA ARG A 382 -13.03 22.44 -15.02
C ARG A 382 -12.01 23.00 -16.01
N ASN A 383 -10.88 23.51 -15.51
CA ASN A 383 -9.83 24.06 -16.35
C ASN A 383 -8.98 22.96 -17.03
N ASP A 384 -8.74 21.84 -16.33
CA ASP A 384 -8.00 20.68 -16.83
C ASP A 384 -8.72 19.39 -16.39
N PRO A 385 -9.62 18.82 -17.22
CA PRO A 385 -10.37 17.60 -16.89
C PRO A 385 -9.51 16.37 -16.65
N SER A 386 -8.24 16.39 -17.04
CA SER A 386 -7.29 15.31 -16.75
C SER A 386 -6.79 15.35 -15.29
N THR A 387 -6.96 16.47 -14.61
CA THR A 387 -6.58 16.67 -13.21
C THR A 387 -7.73 16.22 -12.30
N LYS A 388 -7.39 15.47 -11.23
CA LYS A 388 -8.36 15.10 -10.19
C LYS A 388 -8.60 16.28 -9.26
N ASP A 389 -9.78 16.30 -8.66
CA ASP A 389 -10.24 17.28 -7.65
C ASP A 389 -9.66 17.03 -6.23
N ASN A 390 -8.63 16.20 -6.13
CA ASN A 390 -7.98 15.83 -4.88
C ASN A 390 -6.45 15.88 -5.02
N ASP A 391 -5.79 16.61 -4.14
CA ASP A 391 -4.33 16.77 -4.08
C ASP A 391 -3.69 16.17 -2.82
N SER A 392 -4.39 15.30 -2.10
CA SER A 392 -3.94 14.70 -0.84
C SER A 392 -2.56 14.02 -0.93
N ASN A 393 -2.20 13.48 -2.10
CA ASN A 393 -0.87 12.89 -2.33
C ASN A 393 0.27 13.92 -2.24
N TYR A 394 -0.02 15.21 -2.37
CA TYR A 394 0.98 16.29 -2.36
C TYR A 394 1.11 17.01 -1.01
N VAL A 395 0.15 16.81 -0.09
CA VAL A 395 0.10 17.48 1.22
C VAL A 395 1.39 17.28 2.00
N PHE A 396 1.76 16.02 2.26
CA PHE A 396 2.95 15.71 3.04
C PHE A 396 4.23 16.10 2.31
N LEU A 397 4.30 15.86 1.00
CA LEU A 397 5.44 16.25 0.18
C LEU A 397 5.67 17.77 0.19
N SER A 398 4.61 18.56 -0.04
CA SER A 398 4.68 20.03 0.00
C SER A 398 5.13 20.53 1.38
N PHE A 399 4.59 19.93 2.46
CA PHE A 399 5.01 20.26 3.82
C PHE A 399 6.51 19.97 4.03
N VAL A 400 6.99 18.80 3.68
CA VAL A 400 8.40 18.38 3.82
C VAL A 400 9.33 19.37 3.10
N LEU A 401 9.00 19.72 1.88
CA LEU A 401 9.85 20.57 1.04
C LEU A 401 9.90 22.04 1.47
N ARG A 402 8.81 22.55 2.05
CA ARG A 402 8.68 23.99 2.39
C ARG A 402 9.09 24.31 3.81
N TYR A 403 8.85 23.43 4.75
CA TYR A 403 8.92 23.76 6.18
C TYR A 403 10.02 22.99 6.93
N LEU A 404 10.45 21.83 6.44
CA LEU A 404 11.45 21.06 7.18
C LEU A 404 12.88 21.61 6.97
N PRO A 405 13.73 21.51 8.01
CA PRO A 405 15.11 21.97 7.93
C PRO A 405 15.94 21.14 6.95
N LYS A 406 17.03 21.76 6.45
CA LYS A 406 18.01 21.11 5.58
C LYS A 406 18.57 19.84 6.24
N GLY A 407 18.77 18.80 5.46
CA GLY A 407 19.17 17.46 5.94
C GLY A 407 17.99 16.56 6.29
N THR A 408 16.98 17.06 6.98
CA THR A 408 15.75 16.28 7.29
C THR A 408 14.98 15.96 6.02
N VAL A 409 14.89 16.89 5.08
CA VAL A 409 14.25 16.68 3.78
C VAL A 409 14.90 15.51 3.05
N GLY A 410 16.23 15.45 3.01
CA GLY A 410 16.99 14.37 2.37
C GLY A 410 16.68 12.99 2.97
N ILE A 411 16.62 12.88 4.30
CA ILE A 411 16.30 11.62 5.01
C ILE A 411 14.87 11.16 4.72
N ILE A 412 13.89 12.06 4.75
CA ILE A 412 12.48 11.72 4.49
C ILE A 412 12.28 11.31 3.03
N LEU A 413 12.92 11.99 2.10
CA LEU A 413 12.87 11.56 0.70
C LEU A 413 13.57 10.21 0.50
N ALA A 414 14.72 9.98 1.14
CA ALA A 414 15.38 8.67 1.12
C ALA A 414 14.45 7.57 1.64
N MET A 415 13.72 7.80 2.74
CA MET A 415 12.72 6.89 3.26
C MET A 415 11.67 6.50 2.18
N VAL A 416 11.12 7.49 1.50
CA VAL A 416 10.09 7.26 0.48
C VAL A 416 10.63 6.47 -0.71
N PHE A 417 11.82 6.84 -1.21
CA PHE A 417 12.47 6.14 -2.32
C PHE A 417 12.83 4.70 -1.96
N LEU A 418 13.43 4.48 -0.78
CA LEU A 418 13.80 3.15 -0.31
C LEU A 418 12.57 2.26 -0.15
N ALA A 419 11.47 2.78 0.41
CA ALA A 419 10.21 2.06 0.51
C ALA A 419 9.65 1.69 -0.88
N GLY A 420 9.68 2.62 -1.83
CA GLY A 420 9.25 2.38 -3.21
C GLY A 420 10.11 1.31 -3.89
N MET A 421 11.43 1.45 -3.84
CA MET A 421 12.36 0.48 -4.44
C MET A 421 12.19 -0.92 -3.84
N GLY A 422 12.05 -1.04 -2.52
CA GLY A 422 11.91 -2.32 -1.83
C GLY A 422 10.62 -3.06 -2.20
N SER A 423 9.48 -2.35 -2.23
CA SER A 423 8.18 -2.94 -2.58
C SER A 423 8.11 -3.34 -4.06
N VAL A 424 8.59 -2.48 -4.98
CA VAL A 424 8.62 -2.75 -6.43
C VAL A 424 9.57 -3.89 -6.76
N ALA A 425 10.77 -3.95 -6.17
CA ALA A 425 11.72 -5.05 -6.35
C ALA A 425 11.13 -6.39 -5.89
N SER A 426 10.43 -6.41 -4.75
CA SER A 426 9.71 -7.60 -4.28
C SER A 426 8.66 -8.08 -5.28
N ALA A 427 7.92 -7.16 -5.87
CA ALA A 427 6.88 -7.46 -6.85
C ALA A 427 7.50 -8.03 -8.14
N TYR A 428 8.56 -7.41 -8.67
CA TYR A 428 9.25 -7.93 -9.86
C TYR A 428 9.78 -9.33 -9.64
N ASN A 429 10.43 -9.58 -8.50
CA ASN A 429 10.96 -10.90 -8.15
C ASN A 429 9.84 -11.95 -8.03
N SER A 430 8.71 -11.61 -7.41
CA SER A 430 7.58 -12.54 -7.25
C SER A 430 6.87 -12.85 -8.58
N MET A 431 6.64 -11.84 -9.42
CA MET A 431 6.06 -12.05 -10.76
C MET A 431 6.98 -12.90 -11.63
N SER A 432 8.28 -12.64 -11.60
CA SER A 432 9.28 -13.45 -12.29
C SER A 432 9.29 -14.89 -11.79
N SER A 433 9.30 -15.10 -10.47
CA SER A 433 9.30 -16.44 -9.88
C SER A 433 8.04 -17.22 -10.25
N CYS A 434 6.86 -16.62 -10.19
CA CYS A 434 5.61 -17.26 -10.62
C CYS A 434 5.64 -17.58 -12.12
N THR A 435 6.12 -16.67 -12.94
CA THR A 435 6.21 -16.93 -14.40
C THR A 435 7.16 -18.08 -14.70
N VAL A 436 8.33 -18.14 -14.05
CA VAL A 436 9.28 -19.22 -14.26
C VAL A 436 8.78 -20.56 -13.72
N ILE A 437 8.26 -20.58 -12.48
CA ILE A 437 7.92 -21.83 -11.80
C ILE A 437 6.55 -22.35 -12.23
N ASP A 438 5.56 -21.46 -12.31
CA ASP A 438 4.17 -21.85 -12.55
C ASP A 438 3.84 -21.97 -14.05
N ILE A 439 4.55 -21.24 -14.91
CA ILE A 439 4.29 -21.23 -16.35
C ILE A 439 5.46 -21.86 -17.12
N TYR A 440 6.65 -21.26 -17.08
CA TYR A 440 7.77 -21.66 -17.96
C TYR A 440 8.28 -23.08 -17.67
N LYS A 441 8.64 -23.37 -16.42
CA LYS A 441 9.10 -24.70 -15.99
C LYS A 441 8.01 -25.76 -16.18
N ARG A 442 6.75 -25.39 -16.01
CA ARG A 442 5.63 -26.34 -16.05
C ARG A 442 5.19 -26.69 -17.47
N TRP A 443 5.20 -25.72 -18.40
CA TRP A 443 4.58 -25.86 -19.71
C TRP A 443 5.56 -25.76 -20.89
N VAL A 444 6.70 -25.07 -20.71
CA VAL A 444 7.63 -24.78 -21.82
C VAL A 444 8.88 -25.65 -21.74
N ASN A 445 9.59 -25.66 -20.62
CA ASN A 445 10.82 -26.42 -20.47
C ASN A 445 10.92 -27.01 -19.05
N LYS A 446 10.62 -28.31 -18.93
CA LYS A 446 10.51 -29.02 -17.65
C LYS A 446 11.86 -29.48 -17.08
N GLU A 447 12.85 -29.69 -17.93
CA GLU A 447 14.12 -30.35 -17.60
C GLU A 447 15.34 -29.45 -17.81
N ALA A 448 15.15 -28.13 -17.77
CA ALA A 448 16.27 -27.21 -17.92
C ALA A 448 17.16 -27.19 -16.67
N SER A 449 18.42 -26.84 -16.87
CA SER A 449 19.39 -26.67 -15.76
C SER A 449 19.04 -25.49 -14.86
N ASP A 450 19.51 -25.51 -13.61
CA ASP A 450 19.35 -24.41 -12.65
C ASP A 450 19.88 -23.07 -13.23
N SER A 451 20.99 -23.11 -13.96
CA SER A 451 21.55 -21.95 -14.64
C SER A 451 20.59 -21.38 -15.68
N HIS A 452 19.86 -22.24 -16.41
CA HIS A 452 18.86 -21.82 -17.38
C HIS A 452 17.67 -21.15 -16.69
N TYR A 453 17.11 -21.74 -15.62
CA TYR A 453 16.01 -21.14 -14.87
C TYR A 453 16.41 -19.82 -14.20
N LEU A 454 17.66 -19.69 -13.76
CA LEU A 454 18.19 -18.43 -13.24
C LEU A 454 18.22 -17.33 -14.33
N LYS A 455 18.69 -17.68 -15.56
CA LYS A 455 18.67 -16.75 -16.70
C LYS A 455 17.23 -16.38 -17.09
N ALA A 456 16.33 -17.36 -17.13
CA ALA A 456 14.91 -17.13 -17.38
C ALA A 456 14.30 -16.20 -16.33
N SER A 457 14.61 -16.38 -15.04
CA SER A 457 14.13 -15.50 -13.97
C SER A 457 14.60 -14.07 -14.16
N ARG A 458 15.85 -13.86 -14.54
CA ARG A 458 16.37 -12.51 -14.82
C ARG A 458 15.67 -11.87 -16.03
N LEU A 459 15.42 -12.65 -17.08
CA LEU A 459 14.71 -12.18 -18.27
C LEU A 459 13.24 -11.81 -17.94
N PHE A 460 12.53 -12.64 -17.15
CA PHE A 460 11.17 -12.34 -16.75
C PHE A 460 11.10 -11.19 -15.72
N THR A 461 12.14 -10.96 -14.93
CA THR A 461 12.24 -9.75 -14.11
C THR A 461 12.31 -8.48 -14.98
N LEU A 462 13.12 -8.52 -16.05
CA LEU A 462 13.17 -7.43 -17.05
C LEU A 462 11.81 -7.25 -17.74
N PHE A 463 11.20 -8.33 -18.22
CA PHE A 463 9.90 -8.31 -18.89
C PHE A 463 8.81 -7.66 -18.01
N TRP A 464 8.63 -8.14 -16.78
CA TRP A 464 7.63 -7.60 -15.87
C TRP A 464 7.95 -6.17 -15.44
N GLY A 465 9.22 -5.83 -15.29
CA GLY A 465 9.63 -4.45 -15.04
C GLY A 465 9.21 -3.50 -16.15
N LEU A 466 9.41 -3.88 -17.42
CA LEU A 466 8.98 -3.10 -18.58
C LEU A 466 7.45 -2.99 -18.66
N VAL A 467 6.73 -4.07 -18.40
CA VAL A 467 5.25 -4.07 -18.34
C VAL A 467 4.75 -3.11 -17.26
N CYS A 468 5.36 -3.13 -16.07
CA CYS A 468 5.00 -2.22 -15.00
C CYS A 468 5.31 -0.75 -15.34
N ILE A 469 6.42 -0.47 -16.02
CA ILE A 469 6.74 0.88 -16.52
C ILE A 469 5.65 1.36 -17.48
N LEU A 470 5.26 0.52 -18.45
CA LEU A 470 4.20 0.87 -19.40
C LEU A 470 2.87 1.21 -18.69
N PHE A 471 2.45 0.39 -17.73
CA PHE A 471 1.24 0.69 -16.94
C PHE A 471 1.42 1.92 -16.05
N ALA A 472 2.61 2.17 -15.51
CA ALA A 472 2.88 3.31 -14.65
C ALA A 472 2.75 4.66 -15.38
N LEU A 473 2.99 4.70 -16.69
CA LEU A 473 2.77 5.90 -17.51
C LEU A 473 1.30 6.37 -17.51
N TYR A 474 0.36 5.46 -17.21
CA TYR A 474 -1.07 5.76 -17.10
C TYR A 474 -1.54 5.94 -15.65
N ALA A 475 -0.68 5.71 -14.65
CA ALA A 475 -1.05 5.71 -13.24
C ALA A 475 -1.48 7.09 -12.71
N GLY A 476 -1.06 8.18 -13.34
CA GLY A 476 -1.48 9.54 -12.98
C GLY A 476 -2.98 9.83 -13.13
N ARG A 477 -3.72 8.93 -13.78
CA ARG A 477 -5.18 9.01 -13.90
C ARG A 477 -5.93 8.53 -12.65
N PHE A 478 -5.27 7.83 -11.74
CA PHE A 478 -5.82 7.46 -10.44
C PHE A 478 -5.73 8.66 -9.49
N GLY A 479 -6.76 8.92 -8.69
CA GLY A 479 -6.78 10.01 -7.72
C GLY A 479 -5.83 9.73 -6.53
N ASN A 480 -6.36 9.41 -5.35
CA ASN A 480 -5.55 8.99 -4.21
C ASN A 480 -4.89 7.64 -4.51
N LEU A 481 -3.54 7.63 -4.51
CA LEU A 481 -2.75 6.44 -4.87
C LEU A 481 -2.94 5.29 -3.87
N LEU A 482 -3.13 5.60 -2.57
CA LEU A 482 -3.35 4.59 -1.53
C LEU A 482 -4.67 3.87 -1.74
N GLU A 483 -5.73 4.62 -2.00
CA GLU A 483 -7.04 4.06 -2.30
C GLU A 483 -7.03 3.27 -3.61
N ALA A 484 -6.35 3.78 -4.65
CA ALA A 484 -6.25 3.11 -5.94
C ALA A 484 -5.65 1.70 -5.83
N VAL A 485 -4.51 1.54 -5.12
CA VAL A 485 -3.87 0.23 -4.93
C VAL A 485 -4.77 -0.73 -4.15
N ASN A 486 -5.42 -0.26 -3.09
CA ASN A 486 -6.30 -1.09 -2.27
C ASN A 486 -7.58 -1.47 -3.04
N ARG A 487 -8.13 -0.56 -3.82
CA ARG A 487 -9.29 -0.79 -4.69
C ARG A 487 -8.97 -1.83 -5.78
N LEU A 488 -7.84 -1.68 -6.47
CA LEU A 488 -7.36 -2.65 -7.45
C LEU A 488 -7.12 -4.02 -6.82
N GLY A 489 -6.49 -4.07 -5.63
CA GLY A 489 -6.31 -5.31 -4.87
C GLY A 489 -7.63 -6.00 -4.61
N SER A 490 -8.63 -5.27 -4.14
CA SER A 490 -9.94 -5.81 -3.76
C SER A 490 -10.75 -6.37 -4.93
N LEU A 491 -10.42 -6.03 -6.17
CA LEU A 491 -11.05 -6.63 -7.35
C LEU A 491 -10.64 -8.09 -7.58
N PHE A 492 -9.49 -8.52 -7.07
CA PHE A 492 -8.94 -9.86 -7.36
C PHE A 492 -8.69 -10.70 -6.10
N TYR A 493 -8.25 -10.08 -5.00
CA TYR A 493 -7.84 -10.79 -3.79
C TYR A 493 -8.94 -11.67 -3.21
N GLY A 494 -10.20 -11.24 -3.25
CA GLY A 494 -11.33 -12.04 -2.77
C GLY A 494 -11.46 -13.35 -3.53
N THR A 495 -11.44 -13.29 -4.86
CA THR A 495 -11.53 -14.47 -5.73
C THR A 495 -10.35 -15.42 -5.49
N ILE A 496 -9.12 -14.90 -5.49
CA ILE A 496 -7.92 -15.69 -5.26
C ILE A 496 -7.99 -16.38 -3.89
N LEU A 497 -8.34 -15.64 -2.83
CA LEU A 497 -8.50 -16.20 -1.48
C LEU A 497 -9.53 -17.30 -1.44
N GLY A 498 -10.69 -17.14 -2.07
CA GLY A 498 -11.75 -18.15 -2.09
C GLY A 498 -11.28 -19.49 -2.64
N VAL A 499 -10.42 -19.48 -3.68
CA VAL A 499 -9.78 -20.70 -4.21
C VAL A 499 -8.93 -21.39 -3.13
N PHE A 500 -8.09 -20.63 -2.40
CA PHE A 500 -7.27 -21.17 -1.32
C PHE A 500 -8.10 -21.66 -0.13
N LEU A 501 -9.17 -20.94 0.25
CA LEU A 501 -10.08 -21.38 1.32
C LEU A 501 -10.73 -22.71 0.97
N CYS A 502 -11.20 -22.92 -0.26
CA CYS A 502 -11.66 -24.23 -0.73
C CYS A 502 -10.57 -25.27 -0.60
N GLY A 503 -9.32 -24.94 -0.93
CA GLY A 503 -8.19 -25.87 -0.84
C GLY A 503 -7.87 -26.31 0.58
N PHE A 504 -7.80 -25.36 1.52
CA PHE A 504 -7.43 -25.64 2.91
C PHE A 504 -8.56 -26.25 3.74
N TYR A 505 -9.80 -25.79 3.56
CA TYR A 505 -10.88 -26.10 4.49
C TYR A 505 -11.96 -27.01 3.92
N VAL A 506 -12.13 -27.14 2.59
CA VAL A 506 -13.23 -27.91 1.99
C VAL A 506 -12.67 -29.08 1.17
N LYS A 507 -12.25 -30.15 1.89
CA LYS A 507 -11.53 -31.31 1.31
C LYS A 507 -12.27 -32.06 0.20
N TRP A 508 -13.58 -32.05 0.17
CA TRP A 508 -14.39 -32.81 -0.79
C TRP A 508 -14.66 -32.07 -2.11
N ILE A 509 -14.40 -30.76 -2.19
CA ILE A 509 -14.52 -29.99 -3.43
C ILE A 509 -13.34 -30.29 -4.35
N ARG A 510 -13.62 -30.50 -5.65
CA ARG A 510 -12.65 -30.86 -6.68
C ARG A 510 -12.30 -29.67 -7.58
N GLY A 511 -11.21 -29.81 -8.35
CA GLY A 511 -10.66 -28.77 -9.22
C GLY A 511 -11.65 -28.13 -10.19
N PRO A 512 -12.44 -28.90 -10.99
CA PRO A 512 -13.39 -28.30 -11.93
C PRO A 512 -14.41 -27.37 -11.28
N ALA A 513 -14.93 -27.75 -10.09
CA ALA A 513 -15.89 -26.92 -9.38
C ALA A 513 -15.26 -25.61 -8.89
N VAL A 514 -14.02 -25.67 -8.37
CA VAL A 514 -13.30 -24.48 -7.90
C VAL A 514 -12.89 -23.58 -9.07
N PHE A 515 -12.46 -24.16 -10.18
CA PHE A 515 -12.09 -23.42 -11.38
C PHE A 515 -13.26 -22.60 -11.94
N THR A 516 -14.42 -23.24 -12.13
CA THR A 516 -15.63 -22.54 -12.59
C THR A 516 -16.13 -21.52 -11.58
N ALA A 517 -16.08 -21.84 -10.28
CA ALA A 517 -16.46 -20.92 -9.23
C ALA A 517 -15.57 -19.66 -9.19
N ALA A 518 -14.27 -19.81 -9.43
CA ALA A 518 -13.36 -18.67 -9.48
C ALA A 518 -13.69 -17.72 -10.64
N ILE A 519 -14.02 -18.24 -11.82
CA ILE A 519 -14.44 -17.42 -12.97
C ILE A 519 -15.74 -16.68 -12.65
N VAL A 520 -16.75 -17.40 -12.15
CA VAL A 520 -18.05 -16.80 -11.78
C VAL A 520 -17.87 -15.72 -10.72
N ALA A 521 -17.10 -16.00 -9.67
CA ALA A 521 -16.84 -15.02 -8.61
C ALA A 521 -16.11 -13.79 -9.11
N GLN A 522 -15.13 -13.95 -10.01
CA GLN A 522 -14.40 -12.83 -10.59
C GLN A 522 -15.34 -11.92 -11.39
N LEU A 523 -16.23 -12.49 -12.19
CA LEU A 523 -17.23 -11.72 -12.92
C LEU A 523 -18.21 -11.00 -11.97
N CYS A 524 -18.70 -11.70 -10.94
CA CYS A 524 -19.58 -11.10 -9.93
C CYS A 524 -18.91 -9.92 -9.20
N VAL A 525 -17.62 -10.05 -8.81
CA VAL A 525 -16.88 -8.96 -8.16
C VAL A 525 -16.77 -7.75 -9.08
N LEU A 526 -16.47 -7.95 -10.37
CA LEU A 526 -16.39 -6.85 -11.34
C LEU A 526 -17.75 -6.17 -11.54
N ILE A 527 -18.85 -6.93 -11.55
CA ILE A 527 -20.21 -6.38 -11.63
C ILE A 527 -20.54 -5.59 -10.35
N LEU A 528 -20.28 -6.14 -9.16
CA LEU A 528 -20.52 -5.45 -7.89
C LEU A 528 -19.74 -4.14 -7.81
N TYR A 529 -18.49 -4.14 -8.28
CA TYR A 529 -17.68 -2.93 -8.36
C TYR A 529 -18.26 -1.90 -9.34
N ARG A 530 -18.71 -2.34 -10.50
CA ARG A 530 -19.30 -1.45 -11.53
C ARG A 530 -20.60 -0.81 -11.05
N LEU A 531 -21.38 -1.53 -10.27
CA LEU A 531 -22.66 -1.06 -9.72
C LEU A 531 -22.49 -0.17 -8.48
N ASP A 532 -21.29 -0.05 -7.93
CA ASP A 532 -20.95 0.77 -6.73
C ASP A 532 -21.91 0.54 -5.54
N LEU A 533 -22.26 -0.73 -5.31
CA LEU A 533 -23.22 -1.11 -4.28
C LEU A 533 -22.61 -1.10 -2.88
N VAL A 534 -21.31 -1.40 -2.79
CA VAL A 534 -20.57 -1.53 -1.53
C VAL A 534 -19.17 -0.93 -1.66
N HIS A 535 -18.61 -0.45 -0.54
CA HIS A 535 -17.23 0.00 -0.51
C HIS A 535 -16.27 -1.15 -0.89
N TYR A 536 -15.15 -0.83 -1.57
CA TYR A 536 -14.23 -1.83 -2.13
C TYR A 536 -13.72 -2.87 -1.12
N LEU A 537 -13.64 -2.56 0.17
CA LEU A 537 -13.22 -3.51 1.20
C LEU A 537 -14.11 -4.76 1.26
N TRP A 538 -15.42 -4.59 1.06
CA TRP A 538 -16.38 -5.69 1.07
C TRP A 538 -16.25 -6.64 -0.10
N LEU A 539 -15.66 -6.18 -1.22
CA LEU A 539 -15.44 -7.02 -2.41
C LEU A 539 -14.51 -8.21 -2.10
N ASN A 540 -13.59 -8.06 -1.12
CA ASN A 540 -12.71 -9.16 -0.70
C ASN A 540 -13.50 -10.28 -0.02
N ALA A 541 -14.40 -9.94 0.89
CA ALA A 541 -15.28 -10.91 1.54
C ALA A 541 -16.27 -11.51 0.54
N ALA A 542 -16.91 -10.67 -0.28
CA ALA A 542 -17.85 -11.12 -1.30
C ALA A 542 -17.21 -12.09 -2.29
N GLY A 543 -16.05 -11.74 -2.87
CA GLY A 543 -15.34 -12.61 -3.81
C GLY A 543 -14.97 -13.95 -3.21
N ALA A 544 -14.43 -13.98 -1.98
CA ALA A 544 -14.07 -15.20 -1.30
C ALA A 544 -15.30 -16.10 -1.01
N LEU A 545 -16.38 -15.51 -0.50
CA LEU A 545 -17.61 -16.23 -0.20
C LEU A 545 -18.30 -16.76 -1.46
N ILE A 546 -18.36 -15.97 -2.54
CA ILE A 546 -18.94 -16.40 -3.81
C ILE A 546 -18.19 -17.63 -4.36
N VAL A 547 -16.84 -17.63 -4.34
CA VAL A 547 -16.06 -18.82 -4.76
C VAL A 547 -16.47 -20.04 -3.93
N VAL A 548 -16.49 -19.92 -2.61
CA VAL A 548 -16.81 -21.05 -1.71
C VAL A 548 -18.23 -21.56 -1.97
N ILE A 549 -19.21 -20.66 -2.05
CA ILE A 549 -20.62 -21.03 -2.26
C ILE A 549 -20.83 -21.67 -3.63
N VAL A 550 -20.30 -21.03 -4.70
CA VAL A 550 -20.48 -21.54 -6.08
C VAL A 550 -19.74 -22.86 -6.26
N ALA A 551 -18.54 -23.03 -5.67
CA ALA A 551 -17.82 -24.29 -5.71
C ALA A 551 -18.58 -25.40 -4.96
N PHE A 552 -19.17 -25.08 -3.80
CA PHE A 552 -19.99 -26.00 -3.02
C PHE A 552 -21.22 -26.48 -3.80
N VAL A 553 -21.98 -25.52 -4.36
CA VAL A 553 -23.19 -25.81 -5.16
C VAL A 553 -22.82 -26.53 -6.44
N GLY A 554 -21.81 -26.06 -7.18
CA GLY A 554 -21.34 -26.67 -8.41
C GLY A 554 -20.87 -28.11 -8.21
N GLN A 555 -20.12 -28.42 -7.13
CA GLN A 555 -19.70 -29.77 -6.81
C GLN A 555 -20.89 -30.70 -6.53
N ARG A 556 -21.93 -30.21 -5.84
CA ARG A 556 -23.11 -31.01 -5.52
C ARG A 556 -24.03 -31.23 -6.73
N LEU A 557 -24.25 -30.23 -7.57
CA LEU A 557 -25.26 -30.28 -8.61
C LEU A 557 -24.68 -30.71 -9.97
N ILE A 558 -23.50 -30.22 -10.34
CA ILE A 558 -22.93 -30.37 -11.68
C ILE A 558 -21.86 -31.49 -11.70
N PHE A 559 -20.96 -31.49 -10.75
CA PHE A 559 -19.78 -32.37 -10.75
C PHE A 559 -19.94 -33.61 -9.90
N LYS A 560 -21.18 -33.98 -9.51
CA LYS A 560 -21.50 -35.11 -8.62
C LYS A 560 -21.09 -36.49 -9.20
N LYS A 561 -21.07 -36.66 -10.53
CA LYS A 561 -20.81 -37.94 -11.23
C LYS A 561 -19.34 -38.28 -11.50
N VAL A 562 -18.39 -37.47 -11.07
CA VAL A 562 -16.95 -37.76 -11.21
C VAL A 562 -16.45 -38.42 -9.90
N THR A 563 -17.17 -39.44 -9.45
CA THR A 563 -16.71 -40.34 -8.38
C THR A 563 -16.01 -41.51 -9.04
N ASP A 564 -14.82 -41.83 -8.54
CA ASP A 564 -13.92 -42.96 -8.74
C ASP A 564 -12.62 -42.66 -9.49
N PHE A 565 -11.80 -41.79 -8.90
CA PHE A 565 -10.35 -41.97 -8.96
C PHE A 565 -9.82 -42.03 -7.52
N LYS A 566 -9.55 -43.24 -7.05
CA LYS A 566 -8.83 -43.47 -5.80
C LYS A 566 -7.47 -42.81 -5.90
N ILE A 567 -7.27 -41.72 -5.18
CA ILE A 567 -5.92 -41.25 -4.86
C ILE A 567 -5.50 -42.07 -3.63
N SER A 568 -4.64 -43.05 -3.85
CA SER A 568 -3.84 -43.63 -2.78
C SER A 568 -3.02 -42.52 -2.16
N ALA A 569 -3.34 -42.18 -0.92
CA ALA A 569 -2.53 -41.29 -0.12
C ALA A 569 -1.20 -41.97 0.22
N PRO A 570 -0.04 -41.30 0.13
CA PRO A 570 1.13 -41.67 0.90
C PRO A 570 1.05 -41.17 2.33
#